data_9a990a7887dbb92767153251efbbd2ed
#
_entry.id   9a990a7887dbb92767153251efbbd2ed
#
_cell.length_a   1.000
_cell.length_b   1.000
_cell.length_c   1.000
_cell.angle_alpha   90.00
_cell.angle_beta   90.00
_cell.angle_gamma   90.00
#
_symmetry.space_group_name_H-M   'P 1'
#
loop_
_entity.id
_entity.type
_entity.pdbx_description
1 polymer ?
#
loop_
_entity_poly.entity_id
_entity_poly.type
_entity_poly.pdbx_seq_one_letter_code
_entity_poly.pdbx_strand_id
1 'polypeptide(L)'
;DMAFKIMRLRRPWLKALAWLTGAGLTTGLMLLAASYLYLAPGLPPAAELREVEFQIPLRIYSAEGSLIGEFGEQRRSPVRYEDLPPLFVQAVLSAEDGRFFEHRGVDIAGLIRASLELLRYQEIRSGGSTITMQVARNFFLSRDQRFLRKFNEIVLAMQIENLLSKKEILALYLNKIYLGHRSYGAEAAAQVYYGQSIDELDLAQWAMIAGLPKAPSAYNPINSPERARQRRNWVLSRMHGNGAITDKELKKAQAEGITADYHGPTPDLEASYLAEMVRQEVVARYGTDAYTRGM
;
A
#
# COMPACT_ATOMS: atom_id res chain seq x y z
N ASP A 1 71.09 1.74 9.10
CA ASP A 1 69.92 0.92 9.55
C ASP A 1 68.86 1.78 10.26
N MET A 2 68.22 2.52 9.45
CA MET A 2 67.11 3.34 9.98
C MET A 2 65.81 2.64 9.60
N ALA A 3 65.67 1.44 10.19
CA ALA A 3 64.51 0.60 10.04
C ALA A 3 63.30 1.23 10.72
N PHE A 4 62.35 1.54 9.93
CA PHE A 4 60.92 1.53 10.19
C PHE A 4 60.53 1.33 11.69
N LYS A 5 60.59 2.40 12.46
CA LYS A 5 59.89 2.48 13.74
C LYS A 5 58.42 2.83 13.44
N ILE A 6 57.66 1.80 13.01
CA ILE A 6 56.19 1.89 12.94
C ILE A 6 55.75 2.28 14.36
N MET A 7 55.45 3.55 14.52
CA MET A 7 54.88 4.13 15.70
C MET A 7 53.49 3.53 15.89
N ARG A 8 53.40 2.36 16.53
CA ARG A 8 52.17 1.84 17.10
C ARG A 8 51.70 2.85 18.16
N LEU A 9 51.05 3.91 17.69
CA LEU A 9 50.26 4.76 18.55
C LEU A 9 49.17 3.85 19.16
N ARG A 10 49.47 3.31 20.34
CA ARG A 10 48.49 2.69 21.23
C ARG A 10 47.56 3.81 21.70
N ARG A 11 46.59 4.17 20.87
CA ARG A 11 45.50 5.13 21.23
C ARG A 11 44.49 4.34 22.07
N PRO A 12 44.59 4.32 23.42
CA PRO A 12 43.72 3.52 24.28
C PRO A 12 42.24 3.92 24.09
N TRP A 13 41.98 5.17 23.73
CA TRP A 13 40.65 5.68 23.46
C TRP A 13 40.02 5.04 22.19
N LEU A 14 40.80 4.70 21.16
CA LEU A 14 40.28 4.00 19.98
C LEU A 14 39.84 2.57 20.33
N LYS A 15 40.60 1.89 21.20
CA LYS A 15 40.21 0.58 21.71
C LYS A 15 38.97 0.68 22.59
N ALA A 16 38.91 1.66 23.49
CA ALA A 16 37.74 1.91 24.33
C ALA A 16 36.52 2.24 23.46
N LEU A 17 36.65 3.08 22.42
CA LEU A 17 35.58 3.38 21.48
C LEU A 17 35.12 2.13 20.73
N ALA A 18 36.05 1.30 20.24
CA ALA A 18 35.71 0.05 19.56
C ALA A 18 34.97 -0.94 20.47
N TRP A 19 35.41 -1.03 21.76
CA TRP A 19 34.72 -1.83 22.77
C TRP A 19 33.31 -1.30 23.07
N LEU A 20 33.17 0.01 23.27
CA LEU A 20 31.86 0.64 23.52
C LEU A 20 30.91 0.48 22.34
N THR A 21 31.38 0.67 21.10
CA THR A 21 30.58 0.44 19.91
C THR A 21 30.21 -1.03 19.74
N GLY A 22 31.15 -1.95 19.98
CA GLY A 22 30.89 -3.39 19.95
C GLY A 22 29.88 -3.81 21.03
N ALA A 23 30.05 -3.36 22.26
CA ALA A 23 29.10 -3.62 23.35
C ALA A 23 27.72 -3.02 23.06
N GLY A 24 27.65 -1.80 22.52
CA GLY A 24 26.40 -1.19 22.12
C GLY A 24 25.69 -1.96 21.03
N LEU A 25 26.40 -2.42 19.99
CA LEU A 25 25.85 -3.25 18.90
C LEU A 25 25.34 -4.60 19.42
N THR A 26 26.12 -5.30 20.26
CA THR A 26 25.70 -6.59 20.83
C THR A 26 24.47 -6.43 21.71
N THR A 27 24.45 -5.41 22.59
CA THR A 27 23.27 -5.12 23.41
C THR A 27 22.06 -4.79 22.56
N GLY A 28 22.22 -3.98 21.50
CA GLY A 28 21.15 -3.67 20.55
C GLY A 28 20.60 -4.92 19.86
N LEU A 29 21.48 -5.82 19.38
CA LEU A 29 21.09 -7.09 18.78
C LEU A 29 20.38 -8.03 19.77
N MET A 30 20.85 -8.09 21.02
CA MET A 30 20.19 -8.87 22.08
C MET A 30 18.78 -8.34 22.38
N LEU A 31 18.62 -7.02 22.48
CA LEU A 31 17.31 -6.40 22.70
C LEU A 31 16.36 -6.66 21.53
N LEU A 32 16.84 -6.57 20.29
CA LEU A 32 16.07 -6.91 19.10
C LEU A 32 15.64 -8.39 19.08
N ALA A 33 16.57 -9.30 19.39
CA ALA A 33 16.28 -10.72 19.48
C ALA A 33 15.28 -11.04 20.62
N ALA A 34 15.45 -10.46 21.79
CA ALA A 34 14.53 -10.62 22.90
C ALA A 34 13.14 -10.07 22.57
N SER A 35 13.08 -8.90 21.92
CA SER A 35 11.80 -8.33 21.46
C SER A 35 11.13 -9.22 20.43
N TYR A 36 11.90 -9.79 19.49
CA TYR A 36 11.38 -10.74 18.52
C TYR A 36 10.81 -12.00 19.19
N LEU A 37 11.57 -12.63 20.09
CA LEU A 37 11.15 -13.83 20.79
C LEU A 37 9.92 -13.61 21.68
N TYR A 38 9.79 -12.41 22.24
CA TYR A 38 8.66 -12.04 23.10
C TYR A 38 7.38 -11.72 22.28
N LEU A 39 7.51 -11.03 21.14
CA LEU A 39 6.38 -10.53 20.38
C LEU A 39 5.93 -11.48 19.26
N ALA A 40 6.86 -12.22 18.63
CA ALA A 40 6.54 -13.08 17.50
C ALA A 40 5.48 -14.16 17.80
N PRO A 41 5.46 -14.82 18.99
CA PRO A 41 4.42 -15.81 19.30
C PRO A 41 3.00 -15.23 19.41
N GLY A 42 2.87 -13.93 19.70
CA GLY A 42 1.58 -13.25 19.79
C GLY A 42 1.07 -12.67 18.47
N LEU A 43 1.85 -12.81 17.39
CA LEU A 43 1.43 -12.31 16.07
C LEU A 43 0.56 -13.35 15.35
N PRO A 44 -0.46 -12.90 14.59
CA PRO A 44 -1.25 -13.78 13.76
C PRO A 44 -0.37 -14.44 12.68
N PRO A 45 -0.68 -15.68 12.29
CA PRO A 45 0.10 -16.41 11.30
C PRO A 45 -0.05 -15.75 9.91
N ALA A 46 1.08 -15.33 9.33
CA ALA A 46 1.09 -14.72 7.99
C ALA A 46 0.56 -15.69 6.91
N ALA A 47 0.47 -16.99 7.19
CA ALA A 47 -0.10 -17.98 6.30
C ALA A 47 -1.58 -17.72 5.95
N GLU A 48 -2.34 -17.07 6.84
CA GLU A 48 -3.73 -16.66 6.58
C GLU A 48 -3.88 -15.79 5.32
N LEU A 49 -2.81 -15.09 4.90
CA LEU A 49 -2.85 -14.29 3.68
C LEU A 49 -3.00 -15.08 2.39
N ARG A 50 -2.70 -16.40 2.40
CA ARG A 50 -2.90 -17.28 1.24
C ARG A 50 -4.36 -17.62 0.99
N GLU A 51 -5.17 -17.55 2.03
CA GLU A 51 -6.58 -17.91 2.03
C GLU A 51 -7.51 -16.69 2.15
N VAL A 52 -6.95 -15.49 1.91
CA VAL A 52 -7.74 -14.27 2.00
C VAL A 52 -8.80 -14.22 0.91
N GLU A 53 -10.04 -14.32 1.31
CA GLU A 53 -11.20 -13.97 0.49
C GLU A 53 -11.56 -12.50 0.73
N PHE A 54 -11.56 -11.72 -0.35
CA PHE A 54 -12.00 -10.34 -0.27
C PHE A 54 -13.52 -10.27 -0.25
N GLN A 55 -14.07 -9.49 0.65
CA GLN A 55 -15.50 -9.23 0.69
C GLN A 55 -15.92 -8.49 -0.59
N ILE A 56 -16.84 -9.06 -1.34
CA ILE A 56 -17.40 -8.47 -2.56
C ILE A 56 -18.85 -8.06 -2.24
N PRO A 57 -19.28 -6.82 -2.57
CA PRO A 57 -20.65 -6.40 -2.32
C PRO A 57 -21.65 -7.29 -3.07
N LEU A 58 -22.83 -7.50 -2.46
CA LEU A 58 -23.93 -8.17 -3.12
C LEU A 58 -24.47 -7.25 -4.23
N ARG A 59 -24.39 -7.69 -5.48
CA ARG A 59 -24.91 -6.98 -6.64
C ARG A 59 -26.12 -7.72 -7.19
N ILE A 60 -27.20 -7.01 -7.40
CA ILE A 60 -28.45 -7.54 -7.94
C ILE A 60 -28.63 -6.97 -9.35
N TYR A 61 -28.80 -7.86 -10.32
CA TYR A 61 -28.96 -7.52 -11.71
C TYR A 61 -30.34 -7.95 -12.22
N SER A 62 -30.86 -7.25 -13.27
CA SER A 62 -32.00 -7.72 -14.04
C SER A 62 -31.65 -8.95 -14.88
N ALA A 63 -32.65 -9.59 -15.48
CA ALA A 63 -32.41 -10.71 -16.40
C ALA A 63 -31.60 -10.28 -17.64
N GLU A 64 -31.65 -9.01 -18.00
CA GLU A 64 -30.92 -8.39 -19.12
C GLU A 64 -29.51 -7.92 -18.71
N GLY A 65 -29.12 -8.10 -17.43
CA GLY A 65 -27.78 -7.75 -16.93
C GLY A 65 -27.64 -6.32 -16.42
N SER A 66 -28.72 -5.54 -16.33
CA SER A 66 -28.69 -4.18 -15.77
C SER A 66 -28.60 -4.22 -14.24
N LEU A 67 -27.73 -3.42 -13.64
CA LEU A 67 -27.60 -3.32 -12.18
C LEU A 67 -28.87 -2.69 -11.58
N ILE A 68 -29.50 -3.41 -10.64
CA ILE A 68 -30.69 -2.94 -9.89
C ILE A 68 -30.29 -2.42 -8.52
N GLY A 69 -29.26 -3.01 -7.89
CA GLY A 69 -28.81 -2.58 -6.59
C GLY A 69 -27.46 -3.19 -6.19
N GLU A 70 -26.73 -2.45 -5.36
CA GLU A 70 -25.49 -2.89 -4.75
C GLU A 70 -25.57 -2.71 -3.22
N PHE A 71 -25.34 -3.78 -2.47
CA PHE A 71 -25.44 -3.80 -1.00
C PHE A 71 -24.12 -4.26 -0.39
N GLY A 72 -23.59 -3.46 0.52
CA GLY A 72 -22.34 -3.73 1.21
C GLY A 72 -21.69 -2.42 1.67
N GLU A 73 -20.91 -2.50 2.75
CA GLU A 73 -20.22 -1.31 3.29
C GLU A 73 -18.99 -0.92 2.47
N GLN A 74 -18.38 -1.90 1.80
CA GLN A 74 -17.10 -1.75 1.10
C GLN A 74 -17.26 -2.14 -0.36
N ARG A 75 -16.82 -1.24 -1.24
CA ARG A 75 -16.72 -1.53 -2.66
C ARG A 75 -15.39 -2.19 -2.93
N ARG A 76 -15.43 -3.38 -3.50
CA ARG A 76 -14.25 -4.15 -3.90
C ARG A 76 -14.51 -4.85 -5.21
N SER A 77 -13.49 -4.81 -6.05
CA SER A 77 -13.38 -5.59 -7.28
C SER A 77 -11.95 -6.13 -7.29
N PRO A 78 -11.71 -7.34 -6.75
CA PRO A 78 -10.37 -7.90 -6.68
C PRO A 78 -9.80 -8.14 -8.07
N VAL A 79 -8.54 -7.75 -8.28
CA VAL A 79 -7.78 -7.96 -9.51
C VAL A 79 -6.54 -8.82 -9.23
N ARG A 80 -6.14 -9.63 -10.21
CA ARG A 80 -4.89 -10.38 -10.17
C ARG A 80 -3.73 -9.46 -10.59
N TYR A 81 -2.52 -9.77 -10.15
CA TYR A 81 -1.34 -8.99 -10.54
C TYR A 81 -1.15 -8.96 -12.06
N GLU A 82 -1.45 -10.06 -12.74
CA GLU A 82 -1.28 -10.24 -14.19
C GLU A 82 -2.23 -9.36 -15.01
N ASP A 83 -3.35 -8.97 -14.43
CA ASP A 83 -4.37 -8.13 -15.07
C ASP A 83 -4.09 -6.62 -14.89
N LEU A 84 -3.08 -6.26 -14.08
CA LEU A 84 -2.73 -4.87 -13.81
C LEU A 84 -1.85 -4.27 -14.92
N PRO A 85 -2.15 -3.05 -15.39
CA PRO A 85 -1.30 -2.34 -16.34
C PRO A 85 0.11 -2.13 -15.78
N PRO A 86 1.18 -2.45 -16.54
CA PRO A 86 2.55 -2.30 -16.04
C PRO A 86 2.90 -0.88 -15.60
N LEU A 87 2.41 0.15 -16.30
CA LEU A 87 2.63 1.55 -15.93
C LEU A 87 1.88 1.95 -14.65
N PHE A 88 0.70 1.37 -14.38
CA PHE A 88 0.02 1.54 -13.11
C PHE A 88 0.84 0.95 -11.95
N VAL A 89 1.37 -0.27 -12.12
CA VAL A 89 2.27 -0.88 -11.15
C VAL A 89 3.47 0.04 -10.87
N GLN A 90 4.09 0.58 -11.91
CA GLN A 90 5.22 1.52 -11.77
C GLN A 90 4.81 2.82 -11.05
N ALA A 91 3.59 3.32 -11.27
CA ALA A 91 3.08 4.49 -10.57
C ALA A 91 2.97 4.23 -9.06
N VAL A 92 2.40 3.08 -8.67
CA VAL A 92 2.27 2.67 -7.26
C VAL A 92 3.64 2.47 -6.62
N LEU A 93 4.55 1.77 -7.27
CA LEU A 93 5.91 1.55 -6.76
C LEU A 93 6.66 2.88 -6.60
N SER A 94 6.57 3.77 -7.59
CA SER A 94 7.20 5.08 -7.53
C SER A 94 6.64 5.96 -6.41
N ALA A 95 5.36 5.80 -6.08
CA ALA A 95 4.70 6.55 -5.03
C ALA A 95 5.00 6.03 -3.62
N GLU A 96 5.04 4.71 -3.44
CA GLU A 96 5.02 4.07 -2.12
C GLU A 96 6.33 3.36 -1.78
N ASP A 97 6.95 2.65 -2.74
CA ASP A 97 8.09 1.78 -2.48
C ASP A 97 8.92 1.52 -3.75
N GLY A 98 9.72 2.51 -4.14
CA GLY A 98 10.49 2.45 -5.41
C GLY A 98 11.49 1.30 -5.53
N ARG A 99 11.83 0.64 -4.41
CA ARG A 99 12.74 -0.51 -4.38
C ARG A 99 12.07 -1.79 -3.90
N PHE A 100 10.75 -1.88 -4.05
CA PHE A 100 9.95 -2.99 -3.58
C PHE A 100 10.50 -4.37 -3.98
N PHE A 101 10.97 -4.53 -5.20
CA PHE A 101 11.51 -5.80 -5.70
C PHE A 101 12.94 -6.11 -5.22
N GLU A 102 13.63 -5.16 -4.58
CA GLU A 102 15.04 -5.29 -4.19
C GLU A 102 15.22 -5.72 -2.72
N HIS A 103 14.27 -5.36 -1.83
CA HIS A 103 14.37 -5.66 -0.41
C HIS A 103 13.46 -6.83 0.01
N ARG A 104 13.67 -7.36 1.22
CA ARG A 104 12.88 -8.45 1.80
C ARG A 104 12.01 -7.94 2.95
N GLY A 105 10.93 -7.24 2.62
CA GLY A 105 9.94 -6.74 3.57
C GLY A 105 10.29 -5.40 4.21
N VAL A 106 11.57 -5.13 4.45
CA VAL A 106 12.07 -3.88 5.05
C VAL A 106 13.16 -3.29 4.16
N ASP A 107 12.99 -2.03 3.78
CA ASP A 107 14.01 -1.28 3.04
C ASP A 107 14.98 -0.57 4.01
N ILE A 108 16.02 -1.29 4.46
CA ILE A 108 17.02 -0.76 5.40
C ILE A 108 17.74 0.46 4.83
N ALA A 109 18.12 0.43 3.55
CA ALA A 109 18.81 1.57 2.93
C ALA A 109 17.87 2.79 2.78
N GLY A 110 16.58 2.55 2.52
CA GLY A 110 15.55 3.59 2.55
C GLY A 110 15.35 4.19 3.94
N LEU A 111 15.37 3.35 4.98
CA LEU A 111 15.29 3.81 6.38
C LEU A 111 16.50 4.67 6.75
N ILE A 112 17.71 4.24 6.39
CA ILE A 112 18.94 5.02 6.65
C ILE A 112 18.86 6.37 5.91
N ARG A 113 18.48 6.36 4.65
CA ARG A 113 18.30 7.59 3.86
C ARG A 113 17.27 8.53 4.50
N ALA A 114 16.09 8.03 4.85
CA ALA A 114 15.05 8.81 5.51
C ALA A 114 15.50 9.39 6.86
N SER A 115 16.29 8.64 7.63
CA SER A 115 16.87 9.09 8.89
C SER A 115 17.89 10.21 8.67
N LEU A 116 18.75 10.10 7.66
CA LEU A 116 19.72 11.14 7.30
C LEU A 116 19.03 12.42 6.77
N GLU A 117 17.97 12.26 5.96
CA GLU A 117 17.13 13.37 5.50
C GLU A 117 16.47 14.11 6.68
N LEU A 118 15.90 13.36 7.63
CA LEU A 118 15.31 13.92 8.84
C LEU A 118 16.32 14.70 9.68
N LEU A 119 17.53 14.16 9.87
CA LEU A 119 18.61 14.84 10.60
C LEU A 119 19.07 16.12 9.88
N ARG A 120 19.13 16.10 8.53
CA ARG A 120 19.62 17.22 7.74
C ARG A 120 18.59 18.32 7.55
N TYR A 121 17.33 17.96 7.33
CA TYR A 121 16.27 18.91 6.95
C TYR A 121 15.24 19.14 8.05
N GLN A 122 15.29 18.37 9.15
CA GLN A 122 14.31 18.37 10.25
C GLN A 122 12.84 18.14 9.78
N GLU A 123 12.67 17.59 8.59
CA GLU A 123 11.39 17.25 7.99
C GLU A 123 11.37 15.82 7.48
N ILE A 124 10.23 15.13 7.65
CA ILE A 124 10.03 13.78 7.09
C ILE A 124 9.67 13.94 5.62
N ARG A 125 10.66 13.85 4.73
CA ARG A 125 10.48 13.98 3.27
C ARG A 125 10.19 12.66 2.57
N SER A 126 10.71 11.55 3.08
CA SER A 126 10.48 10.20 2.55
C SER A 126 9.84 9.29 3.59
N GLY A 127 8.93 8.43 3.15
CA GLY A 127 8.33 7.39 3.99
C GLY A 127 9.28 6.20 4.16
N GLY A 128 9.47 5.72 5.40
CA GLY A 128 10.28 4.53 5.69
C GLY A 128 9.45 3.22 5.77
N SER A 129 8.17 3.23 5.36
CA SER A 129 7.33 2.03 5.38
C SER A 129 7.26 1.44 3.98
N THR A 130 7.49 0.14 3.88
CA THR A 130 7.38 -0.62 2.62
C THR A 130 5.94 -1.05 2.33
N ILE A 131 5.65 -1.46 1.09
CA ILE A 131 4.36 -2.06 0.72
C ILE A 131 4.07 -3.28 1.59
N THR A 132 5.05 -4.16 1.83
CA THR A 132 4.87 -5.35 2.68
C THR A 132 4.52 -4.98 4.12
N MET A 133 5.13 -3.94 4.69
CA MET A 133 4.75 -3.43 6.02
C MET A 133 3.33 -2.86 6.02
N GLN A 134 2.89 -2.24 4.93
CA GLN A 134 1.51 -1.77 4.79
C GLN A 134 0.51 -2.93 4.67
N VAL A 135 0.86 -4.02 3.98
CA VAL A 135 0.07 -5.27 3.97
C VAL A 135 -0.04 -5.81 5.39
N ALA A 136 1.08 -5.99 6.09
CA ALA A 136 1.08 -6.45 7.48
C ALA A 136 0.14 -5.61 8.37
N ARG A 137 0.22 -4.29 8.26
CA ARG A 137 -0.64 -3.37 9.01
C ARG A 137 -2.12 -3.50 8.63
N ASN A 138 -2.45 -3.59 7.35
CA ASN A 138 -3.83 -3.54 6.86
C ASN A 138 -4.59 -4.86 7.09
N PHE A 139 -3.89 -5.98 7.26
CA PHE A 139 -4.51 -7.28 7.47
C PHE A 139 -4.52 -7.71 8.94
N PHE A 140 -3.46 -7.39 9.69
CA PHE A 140 -3.24 -8.00 10.99
C PHE A 140 -3.25 -7.03 12.17
N LEU A 141 -3.05 -5.72 11.96
CA LEU A 141 -2.82 -4.80 13.07
C LEU A 141 -3.98 -3.83 13.27
N SER A 142 -4.48 -3.75 14.51
CA SER A 142 -5.46 -2.75 14.92
C SER A 142 -4.81 -1.39 15.21
N ARG A 143 -5.64 -0.32 15.30
CA ARG A 143 -5.17 1.04 15.56
C ARG A 143 -4.62 1.26 16.97
N ASP A 144 -4.90 0.37 17.92
CA ASP A 144 -4.72 0.63 19.36
C ASP A 144 -3.29 0.40 19.88
N GLN A 145 -2.43 -0.30 19.13
CA GLN A 145 -1.07 -0.65 19.60
C GLN A 145 0.01 0.30 19.05
N ARG A 146 0.02 1.57 19.46
CA ARG A 146 0.84 2.61 18.81
C ARG A 146 2.36 2.36 18.86
N PHE A 147 2.93 1.93 19.98
CA PHE A 147 4.39 1.80 20.12
C PHE A 147 4.93 0.47 19.58
N LEU A 148 4.26 -0.64 19.86
CA LEU A 148 4.67 -1.97 19.39
C LEU A 148 4.29 -2.22 17.93
N ARG A 149 3.33 -1.45 17.40
CA ARG A 149 2.84 -1.63 16.02
C ARG A 149 3.94 -1.61 14.98
N LYS A 150 4.90 -0.66 15.09
CA LYS A 150 5.96 -0.54 14.08
C LYS A 150 6.91 -1.74 14.10
N PHE A 151 7.18 -2.28 15.27
CA PHE A 151 7.95 -3.50 15.40
C PHE A 151 7.20 -4.71 14.82
N ASN A 152 5.92 -4.83 15.14
CA ASN A 152 5.06 -5.89 14.62
C ASN A 152 4.92 -5.81 13.08
N GLU A 153 4.79 -4.60 12.51
CA GLU A 153 4.83 -4.39 11.05
C GLU A 153 6.11 -4.96 10.42
N ILE A 154 7.27 -4.74 11.04
CA ILE A 154 8.56 -5.23 10.56
C ILE A 154 8.63 -6.76 10.63
N VAL A 155 8.27 -7.35 11.76
CA VAL A 155 8.33 -8.81 11.97
C VAL A 155 7.37 -9.52 11.00
N LEU A 156 6.14 -9.05 10.92
CA LEU A 156 5.15 -9.60 9.97
C LEU A 156 5.59 -9.43 8.52
N ALA A 157 6.15 -8.27 8.15
CA ALA A 157 6.64 -8.06 6.80
C ALA A 157 7.72 -9.06 6.40
N MET A 158 8.65 -9.39 7.31
CA MET A 158 9.65 -10.44 7.05
C MET A 158 9.04 -11.84 6.91
N GLN A 159 8.02 -12.15 7.72
CA GLN A 159 7.29 -13.43 7.61
C GLN A 159 6.51 -13.53 6.30
N ILE A 160 5.82 -12.47 5.90
CA ILE A 160 5.06 -12.38 4.64
C ILE A 160 5.98 -12.61 3.43
N GLU A 161 7.15 -11.98 3.39
CA GLU A 161 8.13 -12.13 2.30
C GLU A 161 8.74 -13.54 2.20
N ASN A 162 8.73 -14.31 3.29
CA ASN A 162 9.15 -15.71 3.27
C ASN A 162 8.04 -16.65 2.74
N LEU A 163 6.78 -16.21 2.77
CA LEU A 163 5.62 -17.03 2.43
C LEU A 163 5.03 -16.71 1.06
N LEU A 164 5.11 -15.46 0.64
CA LEU A 164 4.46 -14.93 -0.57
C LEU A 164 5.50 -14.32 -1.51
N SER A 165 5.25 -14.44 -2.80
CA SER A 165 6.02 -13.73 -3.83
C SER A 165 5.71 -12.22 -3.82
N LYS A 166 6.61 -11.41 -4.37
CA LYS A 166 6.40 -9.96 -4.54
C LYS A 166 5.12 -9.62 -5.29
N LYS A 167 4.76 -10.41 -6.29
CA LYS A 167 3.53 -10.23 -7.07
C LYS A 167 2.28 -10.46 -6.22
N GLU A 168 2.26 -11.54 -5.42
CA GLU A 168 1.17 -11.82 -4.50
C GLU A 168 1.03 -10.73 -3.43
N ILE A 169 2.14 -10.26 -2.86
CA ILE A 169 2.14 -9.17 -1.87
C ILE A 169 1.57 -7.88 -2.48
N LEU A 170 1.98 -7.54 -3.71
CA LEU A 170 1.47 -6.35 -4.38
C LEU A 170 -0.01 -6.48 -4.75
N ALA A 171 -0.47 -7.65 -5.19
CA ALA A 171 -1.88 -7.93 -5.43
C ALA A 171 -2.71 -7.78 -4.14
N LEU A 172 -2.26 -8.35 -3.02
CA LEU A 172 -2.91 -8.18 -1.72
C LEU A 172 -2.98 -6.70 -1.31
N TYR A 173 -1.90 -5.95 -1.48
CA TYR A 173 -1.86 -4.52 -1.21
C TYR A 173 -2.91 -3.76 -2.03
N LEU A 174 -2.88 -3.94 -3.36
CA LEU A 174 -3.73 -3.23 -4.31
C LEU A 174 -5.21 -3.60 -4.20
N ASN A 175 -5.53 -4.75 -3.62
CA ASN A 175 -6.92 -5.17 -3.35
C ASN A 175 -7.42 -4.78 -1.96
N LYS A 176 -6.52 -4.43 -1.02
CA LYS A 176 -6.90 -4.12 0.38
C LYS A 176 -6.89 -2.64 0.69
N ILE A 177 -6.05 -1.84 0.03
CA ILE A 177 -5.81 -0.45 0.39
C ILE A 177 -7.07 0.40 0.23
N TYR A 178 -7.35 1.24 1.23
CA TYR A 178 -8.43 2.22 1.17
C TYR A 178 -8.03 3.44 0.34
N LEU A 179 -8.85 3.82 -0.63
CA LEU A 179 -8.57 4.88 -1.59
C LEU A 179 -9.62 6.02 -1.59
N GLY A 180 -10.50 6.05 -0.60
CA GLY A 180 -11.54 7.07 -0.47
C GLY A 180 -12.89 6.60 -1.03
N HIS A 181 -13.97 7.37 -0.77
CA HIS A 181 -15.33 7.07 -1.23
C HIS A 181 -15.77 5.61 -1.05
N ARG A 182 -15.39 4.99 0.08
CA ARG A 182 -15.62 3.56 0.39
C ARG A 182 -14.96 2.58 -0.59
N SER A 183 -14.09 3.06 -1.51
CA SER A 183 -13.36 2.18 -2.41
C SER A 183 -12.16 1.53 -1.71
N TYR A 184 -12.12 0.22 -1.75
CA TYR A 184 -11.04 -0.61 -1.25
C TYR A 184 -10.45 -1.39 -2.41
N GLY A 185 -9.22 -1.08 -2.74
CA GLY A 185 -8.49 -1.59 -3.90
C GLY A 185 -8.52 -0.68 -5.11
N ALA A 186 -7.55 -0.92 -5.99
CA ALA A 186 -7.26 -0.07 -7.14
C ALA A 186 -8.40 -0.10 -8.17
N GLU A 187 -8.95 -1.27 -8.47
CA GLU A 187 -10.04 -1.45 -9.42
C GLU A 187 -11.31 -0.73 -8.93
N ALA A 188 -11.67 -0.91 -7.64
CA ALA A 188 -12.81 -0.21 -7.07
C ALA A 188 -12.62 1.32 -7.11
N ALA A 189 -11.39 1.81 -6.93
CA ALA A 189 -11.09 3.23 -7.07
C ALA A 189 -11.22 3.72 -8.53
N ALA A 190 -10.77 2.94 -9.50
CA ALA A 190 -10.93 3.24 -10.93
C ALA A 190 -12.41 3.40 -11.28
N GLN A 191 -13.22 2.45 -10.86
CA GLN A 191 -14.67 2.49 -11.07
C GLN A 191 -15.33 3.69 -10.36
N VAL A 192 -14.95 3.98 -9.10
CA VAL A 192 -15.56 5.06 -8.33
C VAL A 192 -15.17 6.45 -8.83
N TYR A 193 -13.93 6.65 -9.26
CA TYR A 193 -13.43 7.97 -9.68
C TYR A 193 -13.55 8.23 -11.18
N TYR A 194 -13.64 7.17 -12.01
CA TYR A 194 -13.62 7.31 -13.47
C TYR A 194 -14.72 6.52 -14.20
N GLY A 195 -15.45 5.63 -13.50
CA GLY A 195 -16.47 4.77 -14.11
C GLY A 195 -15.90 3.74 -15.09
N GLN A 196 -14.61 3.44 -14.99
CA GLN A 196 -13.84 2.60 -15.91
C GLN A 196 -13.05 1.55 -15.14
N SER A 197 -12.65 0.47 -15.81
CA SER A 197 -11.70 -0.51 -15.26
C SER A 197 -10.28 0.08 -15.22
N ILE A 198 -9.44 -0.44 -14.34
CA ILE A 198 -8.07 0.06 -14.15
C ILE A 198 -7.22 -0.04 -15.42
N ASP A 199 -7.48 -1.00 -16.29
CA ASP A 199 -6.77 -1.21 -17.56
C ASP A 199 -7.20 -0.23 -18.65
N GLU A 200 -8.37 0.41 -18.53
CA GLU A 200 -8.87 1.41 -19.46
C GLU A 200 -8.37 2.84 -19.18
N LEU A 201 -7.80 3.06 -17.98
CA LEU A 201 -7.34 4.38 -17.56
C LEU A 201 -6.05 4.81 -18.28
N ASP A 202 -5.82 6.12 -18.30
CA ASP A 202 -4.59 6.72 -18.81
C ASP A 202 -3.52 6.93 -17.72
N LEU A 203 -2.34 7.40 -18.14
CA LEU A 203 -1.20 7.62 -17.25
C LEU A 203 -1.49 8.64 -16.13
N ALA A 204 -2.23 9.71 -16.43
CA ALA A 204 -2.55 10.73 -15.44
C ALA A 204 -3.53 10.19 -14.39
N GLN A 205 -4.49 9.37 -14.81
CA GLN A 205 -5.48 8.71 -13.97
C GLN A 205 -4.81 7.62 -13.10
N TRP A 206 -3.91 6.81 -13.66
CA TRP A 206 -3.11 5.86 -12.87
C TRP A 206 -2.26 6.55 -11.80
N ALA A 207 -1.59 7.63 -12.15
CA ALA A 207 -0.79 8.41 -11.19
C ALA A 207 -1.67 9.07 -10.10
N MET A 208 -2.91 9.43 -10.43
CA MET A 208 -3.88 9.92 -9.46
C MET A 208 -4.23 8.83 -8.44
N ILE A 209 -4.65 7.65 -8.89
CA ILE A 209 -5.00 6.52 -8.00
C ILE A 209 -3.78 6.11 -7.15
N ALA A 210 -2.60 6.00 -7.75
CA ALA A 210 -1.36 5.68 -7.04
C ALA A 210 -0.96 6.74 -5.99
N GLY A 211 -1.45 7.95 -6.11
CA GLY A 211 -1.22 9.04 -5.15
C GLY A 211 -2.09 9.00 -3.91
N LEU A 212 -3.24 8.33 -3.95
CA LEU A 212 -4.26 8.33 -2.90
C LEU A 212 -3.85 7.65 -1.58
N PRO A 213 -3.09 6.53 -1.56
CA PRO A 213 -2.80 5.77 -0.34
C PRO A 213 -2.22 6.60 0.79
N LYS A 214 -1.45 7.65 0.49
CA LYS A 214 -0.83 8.51 1.48
C LYS A 214 -1.83 9.22 2.39
N ALA A 215 -2.91 9.75 1.82
CA ALA A 215 -3.97 10.43 2.57
C ALA A 215 -5.23 10.52 1.68
N PRO A 216 -6.05 9.46 1.59
CA PRO A 216 -7.16 9.37 0.63
C PRO A 216 -8.19 10.50 0.75
N SER A 217 -8.44 11.00 1.95
CA SER A 217 -9.37 12.12 2.17
C SER A 217 -8.76 13.47 1.76
N ALA A 218 -7.44 13.67 1.98
CA ALA A 218 -6.77 14.94 1.69
C ALA A 218 -6.46 15.11 0.19
N TYR A 219 -6.20 14.00 -0.50
CA TYR A 219 -5.87 13.95 -1.93
C TYR A 219 -7.04 13.48 -2.80
N ASN A 220 -8.25 13.54 -2.26
CA ASN A 220 -9.46 13.15 -2.99
C ASN A 220 -9.67 14.06 -4.21
N PRO A 221 -9.70 13.52 -5.45
CA PRO A 221 -9.76 14.36 -6.65
C PRO A 221 -11.10 15.08 -6.83
N ILE A 222 -12.18 14.58 -6.22
CA ILE A 222 -13.51 15.20 -6.26
C ILE A 222 -13.60 16.34 -5.25
N ASN A 223 -13.19 16.07 -3.98
CA ASN A 223 -13.35 17.02 -2.88
C ASN A 223 -12.20 18.05 -2.78
N SER A 224 -11.02 17.70 -3.31
CA SER A 224 -9.80 18.52 -3.19
C SER A 224 -8.96 18.43 -4.47
N PRO A 225 -9.48 18.87 -5.64
CA PRO A 225 -8.87 18.65 -6.96
C PRO A 225 -7.45 19.24 -7.05
N GLU A 226 -7.21 20.41 -6.47
CA GLU A 226 -5.89 21.04 -6.50
C GLU A 226 -4.82 20.25 -5.73
N ARG A 227 -5.15 19.75 -4.54
CA ARG A 227 -4.24 18.89 -3.77
C ARG A 227 -4.01 17.55 -4.46
N ALA A 228 -5.07 17.00 -5.03
CA ALA A 228 -5.02 15.76 -5.82
C ALA A 228 -4.11 15.93 -7.04
N ARG A 229 -4.22 17.05 -7.79
CA ARG A 229 -3.37 17.39 -8.92
C ARG A 229 -1.89 17.52 -8.51
N GLN A 230 -1.61 18.21 -7.41
CA GLN A 230 -0.24 18.30 -6.87
C GLN A 230 0.33 16.92 -6.54
N ARG A 231 -0.47 16.06 -5.89
CA ARG A 231 -0.05 14.70 -5.54
C ARG A 231 0.14 13.82 -6.76
N ARG A 232 -0.77 13.86 -7.75
CA ARG A 232 -0.63 13.20 -9.05
C ARG A 232 0.68 13.61 -9.74
N ASN A 233 0.92 14.92 -9.84
CA ASN A 233 2.10 15.43 -10.52
C ASN A 233 3.40 15.06 -9.79
N TRP A 234 3.36 14.94 -8.47
CA TRP A 234 4.46 14.40 -7.68
C TRP A 234 4.72 12.92 -8.03
N VAL A 235 3.67 12.08 -8.15
CA VAL A 235 3.81 10.67 -8.58
C VAL A 235 4.43 10.60 -9.98
N LEU A 236 3.92 11.36 -10.94
CA LEU A 236 4.45 11.43 -12.30
C LEU A 236 5.94 11.83 -12.34
N SER A 237 6.33 12.82 -11.52
CA SER A 237 7.73 13.22 -11.40
C SER A 237 8.61 12.10 -10.80
N ARG A 238 8.07 11.30 -9.88
CA ARG A 238 8.77 10.13 -9.34
C ARG A 238 8.92 9.03 -10.37
N MET A 239 7.88 8.75 -11.16
CA MET A 239 7.92 7.80 -12.27
C MET A 239 9.01 8.18 -13.29
N HIS A 240 9.07 9.45 -13.67
CA HIS A 240 10.11 9.98 -14.56
C HIS A 240 11.51 9.84 -13.94
N GLY A 241 11.66 10.24 -12.66
CA GLY A 241 12.95 10.12 -11.95
C GLY A 241 13.45 8.68 -11.81
N ASN A 242 12.56 7.69 -11.83
CA ASN A 242 12.86 6.27 -11.82
C ASN A 242 13.01 5.67 -13.25
N GLY A 243 12.85 6.48 -14.30
CA GLY A 243 12.96 6.03 -15.69
C GLY A 243 11.75 5.25 -16.22
N ALA A 244 10.62 5.24 -15.50
CA ALA A 244 9.41 4.53 -15.91
C ALA A 244 8.65 5.22 -17.05
N ILE A 245 8.77 6.53 -17.17
CA ILE A 245 8.17 7.35 -18.23
C ILE A 245 9.18 8.35 -18.80
N THR A 246 8.96 8.74 -20.04
CA THR A 246 9.76 9.76 -20.74
C THR A 246 9.39 11.18 -20.34
N ASP A 247 10.26 12.14 -20.64
CA ASP A 247 10.00 13.58 -20.42
C ASP A 247 8.75 14.07 -21.19
N LYS A 248 8.49 13.51 -22.39
CA LYS A 248 7.31 13.82 -23.19
C LYS A 248 6.02 13.32 -22.52
N GLU A 249 6.02 12.10 -22.01
CA GLU A 249 4.88 11.52 -21.28
C GLU A 249 4.61 12.26 -19.98
N LEU A 250 5.67 12.63 -19.23
CA LEU A 250 5.55 13.44 -18.03
C LEU A 250 4.84 14.75 -18.31
N LYS A 251 5.33 15.52 -19.30
CA LYS A 251 4.75 16.84 -19.66
C LYS A 251 3.31 16.71 -20.13
N LYS A 252 3.00 15.68 -20.93
CA LYS A 252 1.63 15.41 -21.40
C LYS A 252 0.72 15.14 -20.22
N ALA A 253 1.04 14.16 -19.37
CA ALA A 253 0.20 13.76 -18.25
C ALA A 253 0.04 14.85 -17.18
N GLN A 254 1.06 15.70 -16.95
CA GLN A 254 0.96 16.85 -16.05
C GLN A 254 0.07 17.98 -16.58
N ALA A 255 -0.01 18.15 -17.91
CA ALA A 255 -0.86 19.15 -18.55
C ALA A 255 -2.34 18.75 -18.53
N GLU A 256 -2.66 17.47 -18.38
CA GLU A 256 -4.03 16.99 -18.32
C GLU A 256 -4.76 17.50 -17.07
N GLY A 257 -6.03 17.89 -17.24
CA GLY A 257 -6.94 18.29 -16.16
C GLY A 257 -7.26 17.14 -15.20
N ILE A 258 -8.04 17.43 -14.17
CA ILE A 258 -8.67 16.42 -13.33
C ILE A 258 -9.96 15.99 -14.01
N THR A 259 -10.04 14.72 -14.39
CA THR A 259 -11.21 14.11 -15.06
C THR A 259 -12.03 13.24 -14.11
N ALA A 260 -11.60 13.16 -12.84
CA ALA A 260 -12.30 12.35 -11.85
C ALA A 260 -13.64 12.97 -11.49
N ASP A 261 -14.68 12.15 -11.50
CA ASP A 261 -16.02 12.44 -11.02
C ASP A 261 -16.52 11.26 -10.18
N TYR A 262 -17.66 11.44 -9.49
CA TYR A 262 -18.20 10.39 -8.66
C TYR A 262 -19.10 9.45 -9.45
N HIS A 263 -18.59 8.26 -9.73
CA HIS A 263 -19.32 7.14 -10.31
C HIS A 263 -19.73 6.17 -9.20
N GLY A 264 -20.69 6.61 -8.34
CA GLY A 264 -21.29 5.72 -7.34
C GLY A 264 -22.09 4.60 -8.00
N PRO A 265 -22.54 3.57 -7.27
CA PRO A 265 -23.52 2.65 -7.80
C PRO A 265 -24.81 3.43 -8.03
N THR A 266 -24.96 3.94 -9.22
CA THR A 266 -26.27 4.32 -9.75
C THR A 266 -26.88 3.04 -10.29
N PRO A 267 -27.99 2.56 -9.73
CA PRO A 267 -28.73 1.47 -10.34
C PRO A 267 -29.10 1.87 -11.78
N ASP A 268 -28.81 1.01 -12.73
CA ASP A 268 -29.24 1.22 -14.12
C ASP A 268 -30.77 1.24 -14.26
N LEU A 269 -31.43 0.64 -13.26
CA LEU A 269 -32.88 0.56 -13.12
C LEU A 269 -33.32 1.04 -11.75
N GLU A 270 -34.21 2.03 -11.68
CA GLU A 270 -34.85 2.45 -10.42
C GLU A 270 -35.86 1.40 -9.95
N ALA A 271 -35.37 0.32 -9.37
CA ALA A 271 -36.16 -0.76 -8.79
C ALA A 271 -35.77 -1.05 -7.35
N SER A 272 -35.56 -0.02 -6.55
CA SER A 272 -35.06 -0.10 -5.16
C SER A 272 -35.86 -1.06 -4.28
N TYR A 273 -37.19 -1.12 -4.46
CA TYR A 273 -38.05 -2.05 -3.74
C TYR A 273 -37.78 -3.51 -4.13
N LEU A 274 -37.61 -3.78 -5.44
CA LEU A 274 -37.27 -5.11 -5.92
C LEU A 274 -35.88 -5.55 -5.44
N ALA A 275 -34.91 -4.62 -5.50
CA ALA A 275 -33.58 -4.87 -4.98
C ALA A 275 -33.58 -5.25 -3.51
N GLU A 276 -34.38 -4.55 -2.68
CA GLU A 276 -34.51 -4.84 -1.26
C GLU A 276 -35.20 -6.19 -1.02
N MET A 277 -36.25 -6.52 -1.77
CA MET A 277 -36.90 -7.84 -1.69
C MET A 277 -35.90 -8.97 -2.00
N VAL A 278 -35.17 -8.86 -3.08
CA VAL A 278 -34.14 -9.86 -3.47
C VAL A 278 -33.04 -9.94 -2.42
N ARG A 279 -32.58 -8.80 -1.91
CA ARG A 279 -31.61 -8.74 -0.82
C ARG A 279 -32.07 -9.54 0.41
N GLN A 280 -33.33 -9.30 0.85
CA GLN A 280 -33.88 -10.01 2.01
C GLN A 280 -33.97 -11.51 1.78
N GLU A 281 -34.41 -11.93 0.60
CA GLU A 281 -34.48 -13.35 0.23
C GLU A 281 -33.09 -14.01 0.19
N VAL A 282 -32.10 -13.35 -0.40
CA VAL A 282 -30.71 -13.82 -0.48
C VAL A 282 -30.11 -13.92 0.94
N VAL A 283 -30.29 -12.89 1.78
CA VAL A 283 -29.81 -12.90 3.15
C VAL A 283 -30.52 -13.96 4.01
N ALA A 284 -31.83 -14.18 3.79
CA ALA A 284 -32.55 -15.24 4.50
C ALA A 284 -32.03 -16.66 4.16
N ARG A 285 -31.59 -16.87 2.91
CA ARG A 285 -31.07 -18.17 2.44
C ARG A 285 -29.59 -18.42 2.78
N TYR A 286 -28.77 -17.37 2.69
CA TYR A 286 -27.30 -17.49 2.73
C TYR A 286 -26.67 -16.73 3.92
N GLY A 287 -27.48 -16.05 4.71
CA GLY A 287 -27.02 -15.28 5.86
C GLY A 287 -26.17 -14.07 5.45
N THR A 288 -25.27 -13.68 6.35
CA THR A 288 -24.33 -12.55 6.12
C THR A 288 -23.28 -12.83 5.03
N ASP A 289 -23.09 -14.11 4.67
CA ASP A 289 -22.18 -14.53 3.60
C ASP A 289 -22.61 -13.96 2.24
N ALA A 290 -23.89 -13.63 2.08
CA ALA A 290 -24.40 -12.92 0.90
C ALA A 290 -23.69 -11.59 0.59
N TYR A 291 -23.17 -10.91 1.62
CA TYR A 291 -22.43 -9.65 1.49
C TYR A 291 -20.91 -9.83 1.34
N THR A 292 -20.42 -11.07 1.41
CA THR A 292 -18.99 -11.32 1.47
C THR A 292 -18.46 -12.18 0.33
N ARG A 293 -19.33 -12.97 -0.34
CA ARG A 293 -18.90 -13.94 -1.36
C ARG A 293 -19.29 -13.57 -2.79
N GLY A 294 -19.99 -12.46 -3.03
CA GLY A 294 -20.41 -12.04 -4.38
C GLY A 294 -21.29 -13.10 -5.03
N MET A 295 -22.58 -13.04 -4.78
CA MET A 295 -23.57 -13.90 -5.46
C MET A 295 -24.26 -13.15 -6.57
#